data_addec67c4f8b58aa86c4814115c9812f
#
_entry.id   addec67c4f8b58aa86c4814115c9812f
#
_cell.length_a   1.000
_cell.length_b   1.000
_cell.length_c   1.000
_cell.angle_alpha   90.00
_cell.angle_beta   90.00
_cell.angle_gamma   90.00
#
_symmetry.space_group_name_H-M   'P 1'
#
loop_
_entity.id
_entity.type
_entity.pdbx_description
1 polymer ?
#
loop_
_entity_poly.entity_id
_entity_poly.type
_entity_poly.pdbx_seq_one_letter_code
_entity_poly.pdbx_strand_id
1 'polypeptide(L)'
;MAVTEQSTDKLQRGQLGLFGVIMPGLAQVAPAFNLFFTTGVMVALAGASAPLIFLISMVGMGATASSLAQFAGVYPSAGSFITYITRSIGTKVAVAVGVITVLGYIIAFGGIYIFVGSYIVQNVLGNPHIWGITQIVTILYGALVVAPVIVGLKFGVRVTVVLYVFEVILLLALSITILVRGGHSGLSSAPFTWPGGSKDVLLAFSLAVLAFGGFEAAAPLAEETRHPRRNVPIAVLGAVVISGIIYVLGSYALVTAFGVGHAAALAADPNPFHTAAKAFAAFVAPLITWVFLSSVTSSYVAANTQTSRVIFAGARGGLWTHALGGVSRRFHTPALAALAFVAPSIAIGVISTAFTDPVTASGFLGTFGILGLIIMYLVANVALVVEWVKFRRRGIHKNIWLWIVTPVVGVIVLAIPIWGDLRPGQPSPYNALPWLTLGLIAVGVIYAAVLAFARPAVLERAPALLEGDQSLATDPLLTRR
;
A
#
# COMPACT_ATOMS: atom_id res chain seq x y z
N MET A 1 2.15 -48.46 9.77
CA MET A 1 2.33 -47.32 8.85
C MET A 1 1.54 -46.15 9.41
N ALA A 2 2.19 -45.29 10.16
CA ALA A 2 1.57 -44.05 10.65
C ALA A 2 1.58 -43.04 9.50
N VAL A 3 0.41 -42.77 8.92
CA VAL A 3 0.20 -41.66 8.00
C VAL A 3 0.33 -40.40 8.86
N THR A 4 1.46 -39.71 8.75
CA THR A 4 1.65 -38.38 9.30
C THR A 4 0.62 -37.50 8.63
N GLU A 5 -0.45 -37.14 9.33
CA GLU A 5 -1.33 -36.02 8.99
C GLU A 5 -0.44 -34.78 8.82
N GLN A 6 -0.07 -34.47 7.57
CA GLN A 6 0.50 -33.17 7.23
C GLN A 6 -0.58 -32.15 7.55
N SER A 7 -0.35 -31.37 8.61
CA SER A 7 -1.28 -30.31 9.03
C SER A 7 -1.53 -29.39 7.83
N THR A 8 -2.79 -29.38 7.36
CA THR A 8 -3.28 -28.60 6.22
C THR A 8 -3.28 -27.08 6.46
N ASP A 9 -2.72 -26.63 7.58
CA ASP A 9 -2.79 -25.23 8.07
C ASP A 9 -1.51 -24.42 7.83
N LYS A 10 -0.61 -24.87 6.96
CA LYS A 10 0.66 -24.15 6.71
C LYS A 10 0.76 -23.65 5.28
N LEU A 11 1.22 -22.38 5.14
CA LEU A 11 1.59 -21.79 3.86
C LEU A 11 2.82 -22.52 3.29
N GLN A 12 2.93 -22.58 1.95
CA GLN A 12 4.05 -23.25 1.27
C GLN A 12 5.32 -22.38 1.36
N ARG A 13 6.35 -22.90 2.02
CA ARG A 13 7.62 -22.22 2.25
C ARG A 13 8.49 -22.11 0.99
N GLY A 14 9.33 -21.05 0.93
CA GLY A 14 10.39 -20.91 -0.06
C GLY A 14 9.92 -20.80 -1.50
N GLN A 15 8.68 -20.39 -1.72
CA GLN A 15 8.08 -20.25 -3.05
C GLN A 15 8.64 -19.04 -3.83
N LEU A 16 8.99 -17.95 -3.12
CA LEU A 16 9.41 -16.68 -3.70
C LEU A 16 10.90 -16.42 -3.48
N GLY A 17 11.63 -16.10 -4.56
CA GLY A 17 12.94 -15.47 -4.49
C GLY A 17 12.81 -13.95 -4.33
N LEU A 18 13.94 -13.21 -4.34
CA LEU A 18 13.94 -11.74 -4.20
C LEU A 18 13.02 -11.05 -5.20
N PHE A 19 13.11 -11.43 -6.49
CA PHE A 19 12.25 -10.86 -7.53
C PHE A 19 10.76 -11.11 -7.26
N GLY A 20 10.40 -12.33 -6.83
CA GLY A 20 9.00 -12.67 -6.53
C GLY A 20 8.44 -11.94 -5.31
N VAL A 21 9.26 -11.56 -4.32
CA VAL A 21 8.80 -10.86 -3.12
C VAL A 21 8.82 -9.34 -3.25
N ILE A 22 9.67 -8.76 -4.12
CA ILE A 22 9.67 -7.31 -4.35
C ILE A 22 8.49 -6.85 -5.22
N MET A 23 8.08 -7.70 -6.19
CA MET A 23 7.03 -7.35 -7.15
C MET A 23 5.67 -7.00 -6.51
N PRO A 24 5.15 -7.72 -5.51
CA PRO A 24 3.94 -7.30 -4.80
C PRO A 24 4.04 -5.91 -4.18
N GLY A 25 5.18 -5.55 -3.58
CA GLY A 25 5.40 -4.20 -3.05
C GLY A 25 5.39 -3.13 -4.13
N LEU A 26 6.11 -3.36 -5.22
CA LEU A 26 6.15 -2.45 -6.37
C LEU A 26 4.77 -2.28 -7.03
N ALA A 27 4.07 -3.38 -7.23
CA ALA A 27 2.76 -3.35 -7.88
C ALA A 27 1.68 -2.74 -7.00
N GLN A 28 1.72 -2.95 -5.67
CA GLN A 28 0.72 -2.37 -4.78
C GLN A 28 0.85 -0.85 -4.68
N VAL A 29 2.06 -0.31 -4.80
CA VAL A 29 2.29 1.14 -4.93
C VAL A 29 1.63 1.72 -6.19
N ALA A 30 1.34 0.90 -7.23
CA ALA A 30 0.62 1.27 -8.44
C ALA A 30 1.14 2.56 -9.12
N PRO A 31 2.38 2.56 -9.68
CA PRO A 31 3.02 3.80 -10.13
C PRO A 31 2.23 4.58 -11.18
N ALA A 32 1.66 3.91 -12.18
CA ALA A 32 0.90 4.62 -13.21
C ALA A 32 -0.42 5.18 -12.65
N PHE A 33 -1.17 4.41 -11.84
CA PHE A 33 -2.39 4.89 -11.20
C PHE A 33 -2.11 6.16 -10.39
N ASN A 34 -1.11 6.11 -9.51
CA ASN A 34 -0.80 7.25 -8.66
C ASN A 34 -0.31 8.46 -9.47
N LEU A 35 0.59 8.27 -10.45
CA LEU A 35 1.02 9.37 -11.31
C LEU A 35 -0.16 10.01 -12.06
N PHE A 36 -1.05 9.21 -12.65
CA PHE A 36 -2.19 9.72 -13.42
C PHE A 36 -3.18 10.47 -12.53
N PHE A 37 -3.40 9.97 -11.31
CA PHE A 37 -4.38 10.55 -10.40
C PHE A 37 -3.82 11.75 -9.61
N THR A 38 -2.54 11.72 -9.18
CA THR A 38 -2.02 12.71 -8.23
C THR A 38 -1.24 13.84 -8.87
N THR A 39 -0.55 13.62 -10.02
CA THR A 39 0.39 14.63 -10.55
C THR A 39 -0.31 15.94 -10.93
N GLY A 40 -1.47 15.88 -11.57
CA GLY A 40 -2.24 17.09 -11.93
C GLY A 40 -2.64 17.89 -10.69
N VAL A 41 -3.14 17.21 -9.66
CA VAL A 41 -3.53 17.83 -8.38
C VAL A 41 -2.31 18.41 -7.67
N MET A 42 -1.18 17.70 -7.63
CA MET A 42 0.06 18.20 -7.05
C MET A 42 0.58 19.45 -7.78
N VAL A 43 0.46 19.48 -9.09
CA VAL A 43 0.84 20.66 -9.89
C VAL A 43 -0.11 21.84 -9.64
N ALA A 44 -1.40 21.59 -9.40
CA ALA A 44 -2.33 22.65 -8.98
C ALA A 44 -1.93 23.26 -7.63
N LEU A 45 -1.42 22.44 -6.70
CA LEU A 45 -1.05 22.85 -5.34
C LEU A 45 0.36 23.44 -5.23
N ALA A 46 1.33 22.91 -5.96
CA ALA A 46 2.75 23.22 -5.81
C ALA A 46 3.43 23.65 -7.14
N GLY A 47 2.65 23.89 -8.19
CA GLY A 47 3.18 24.27 -9.49
C GLY A 47 4.06 23.18 -10.10
N ALA A 48 5.08 23.60 -10.85
CA ALA A 48 5.98 22.68 -11.53
C ALA A 48 6.85 21.80 -10.59
N SER A 49 6.84 22.03 -9.27
CA SER A 49 7.73 21.37 -8.32
C SER A 49 7.27 19.96 -7.88
N ALA A 50 6.25 19.37 -8.50
CA ALA A 50 5.80 18.00 -8.21
C ALA A 50 6.94 16.96 -8.20
N PRO A 51 7.95 16.97 -9.11
CA PRO A 51 9.08 16.03 -9.07
C PRO A 51 9.92 16.15 -7.79
N LEU A 52 10.18 17.38 -7.32
CA LEU A 52 10.91 17.62 -6.07
C LEU A 52 10.12 17.06 -4.88
N ILE A 53 8.80 17.27 -4.86
CA ILE A 53 7.94 16.79 -3.77
C ILE A 53 7.94 15.26 -3.73
N PHE A 54 7.85 14.57 -4.86
CA PHE A 54 8.01 13.11 -4.92
C PHE A 54 9.38 12.66 -4.44
N LEU A 55 10.46 13.37 -4.80
CA LEU A 55 11.82 13.06 -4.34
C LEU A 55 11.96 13.15 -2.81
N ILE A 56 11.45 14.23 -2.21
CA ILE A 56 11.47 14.41 -0.75
C ILE A 56 10.60 13.34 -0.07
N SER A 57 9.43 13.06 -0.64
CA SER A 57 8.52 12.02 -0.10
C SER A 57 9.14 10.62 -0.20
N MET A 58 9.90 10.31 -1.25
CA MET A 58 10.67 9.06 -1.38
C MET A 58 11.67 8.89 -0.22
N VAL A 59 12.39 9.94 0.12
CA VAL A 59 13.35 9.91 1.25
C VAL A 59 12.60 9.70 2.57
N GLY A 60 11.51 10.44 2.79
CA GLY A 60 10.70 10.33 4.01
C GLY A 60 10.03 8.96 4.16
N MET A 61 9.42 8.44 3.09
CA MET A 61 8.81 7.10 3.11
C MET A 61 9.87 5.99 3.15
N GLY A 62 11.06 6.24 2.61
CA GLY A 62 12.23 5.37 2.76
C GLY A 62 12.65 5.21 4.23
N ALA A 63 12.48 6.25 5.04
CA ALA A 63 12.70 6.17 6.48
C ALA A 63 11.70 5.22 7.18
N THR A 64 10.41 5.31 6.86
CA THR A 64 9.38 4.36 7.35
C THR A 64 9.62 2.95 6.82
N ALA A 65 9.97 2.80 5.54
CA ALA A 65 10.31 1.52 4.94
C ALA A 65 11.54 0.88 5.62
N SER A 66 12.53 1.69 6.02
CA SER A 66 13.67 1.23 6.81
C SER A 66 13.22 0.61 8.14
N SER A 67 12.24 1.20 8.82
CA SER A 67 11.70 0.64 10.07
C SER A 67 11.09 -0.74 9.88
N LEU A 68 10.23 -0.91 8.86
CA LEU A 68 9.65 -2.21 8.54
C LEU A 68 10.70 -3.22 8.07
N ALA A 69 11.72 -2.76 7.32
CA ALA A 69 12.83 -3.60 6.87
C ALA A 69 13.68 -4.12 8.06
N GLN A 70 13.98 -3.27 9.06
CA GLN A 70 14.68 -3.71 10.27
C GLN A 70 13.88 -4.78 11.02
N PHE A 71 12.57 -4.61 11.18
CA PHE A 71 11.71 -5.61 11.79
C PHE A 71 11.67 -6.91 10.98
N ALA A 72 11.47 -6.84 9.66
CA ALA A 72 11.43 -8.02 8.80
C ALA A 72 12.75 -8.82 8.83
N GLY A 73 13.87 -8.13 8.99
CA GLY A 73 15.18 -8.76 9.17
C GLY A 73 15.33 -9.53 10.49
N VAL A 74 14.63 -9.08 11.55
CA VAL A 74 14.68 -9.72 12.87
C VAL A 74 13.54 -10.72 13.06
N TYR A 75 12.32 -10.34 12.69
CA TYR A 75 11.08 -11.10 12.93
C TYR A 75 10.31 -11.41 11.63
N PRO A 76 10.86 -12.23 10.69
CA PRO A 76 10.14 -12.56 9.47
C PRO A 76 8.89 -13.39 9.76
N SER A 77 7.71 -12.85 9.46
CA SER A 77 6.41 -13.49 9.76
C SER A 77 5.32 -13.01 8.80
N ALA A 78 4.35 -13.88 8.49
CA ALA A 78 3.15 -13.50 7.73
C ALA A 78 2.27 -12.49 8.49
N GLY A 79 2.38 -12.42 9.82
CA GLY A 79 1.73 -11.40 10.64
C GLY A 79 2.31 -10.01 10.46
N SER A 80 3.52 -9.86 9.85
CA SER A 80 4.16 -8.59 9.53
C SER A 80 4.08 -7.60 10.70
N PHE A 81 3.52 -6.40 10.47
CA PHE A 81 3.40 -5.34 11.49
C PHE A 81 2.68 -5.79 12.78
N ILE A 82 1.70 -6.72 12.71
CA ILE A 82 1.06 -7.27 13.92
C ILE A 82 2.11 -7.96 14.80
N THR A 83 2.97 -8.79 14.19
CA THR A 83 4.07 -9.46 14.90
C THR A 83 5.08 -8.46 15.46
N TYR A 84 5.46 -7.45 14.68
CA TYR A 84 6.43 -6.43 15.09
C TYR A 84 5.93 -5.64 16.30
N ILE A 85 4.69 -5.14 16.25
CA ILE A 85 4.07 -4.39 17.35
C ILE A 85 3.85 -5.29 18.57
N THR A 86 3.44 -6.55 18.38
CA THR A 86 3.26 -7.52 19.48
C THR A 86 4.56 -7.69 20.27
N ARG A 87 5.70 -7.83 19.58
CA ARG A 87 7.02 -8.02 20.21
C ARG A 87 7.53 -6.76 20.90
N SER A 88 7.29 -5.61 20.29
CA SER A 88 7.87 -4.36 20.77
C SER A 88 7.02 -3.67 21.83
N ILE A 89 5.72 -3.50 21.58
CA ILE A 89 4.82 -2.74 22.45
C ILE A 89 3.91 -3.69 23.25
N GLY A 90 3.35 -4.71 22.58
CA GLY A 90 2.49 -5.71 23.20
C GLY A 90 1.26 -6.05 22.37
N THR A 91 0.65 -7.20 22.69
CA THR A 91 -0.42 -7.83 21.90
C THR A 91 -1.67 -6.95 21.82
N LYS A 92 -2.05 -6.25 22.89
CA LYS A 92 -3.26 -5.40 22.90
C LYS A 92 -3.18 -4.29 21.86
N VAL A 93 -2.03 -3.61 21.77
CA VAL A 93 -1.79 -2.55 20.77
C VAL A 93 -1.74 -3.14 19.38
N ALA A 94 -1.09 -4.30 19.22
CA ALA A 94 -1.02 -4.99 17.93
C ALA A 94 -2.40 -5.41 17.40
N VAL A 95 -3.30 -5.88 18.27
CA VAL A 95 -4.69 -6.21 17.92
C VAL A 95 -5.43 -4.96 17.46
N ALA A 96 -5.37 -3.88 18.25
CA ALA A 96 -6.04 -2.63 17.89
C ALA A 96 -5.57 -2.10 16.52
N VAL A 97 -4.25 -2.02 16.31
CA VAL A 97 -3.65 -1.57 15.05
C VAL A 97 -3.97 -2.53 13.91
N GLY A 98 -3.98 -3.85 14.17
CA GLY A 98 -4.35 -4.85 13.18
C GLY A 98 -5.77 -4.67 12.65
N VAL A 99 -6.74 -4.43 13.54
CA VAL A 99 -8.14 -4.14 13.17
C VAL A 99 -8.23 -2.82 12.39
N ILE A 100 -7.60 -1.74 12.88
CA ILE A 100 -7.59 -0.44 12.21
C ILE A 100 -7.03 -0.58 10.78
N THR A 101 -5.93 -1.29 10.62
CA THR A 101 -5.26 -1.45 9.32
C THR A 101 -6.10 -2.28 8.35
N VAL A 102 -6.64 -3.42 8.79
CA VAL A 102 -7.47 -4.28 7.92
C VAL A 102 -8.74 -3.55 7.48
N LEU A 103 -9.41 -2.86 8.41
CA LEU A 103 -10.57 -2.03 8.08
C LEU A 103 -10.19 -0.85 7.16
N GLY A 104 -9.05 -0.19 7.43
CA GLY A 104 -8.51 0.86 6.58
C GLY A 104 -8.31 0.38 5.15
N TYR A 105 -7.68 -0.78 4.95
CA TYR A 105 -7.53 -1.40 3.62
C TYR A 105 -8.88 -1.71 2.98
N ILE A 106 -9.82 -2.33 3.71
CA ILE A 106 -11.16 -2.64 3.20
C ILE A 106 -11.86 -1.37 2.68
N ILE A 107 -11.79 -0.28 3.44
CA ILE A 107 -12.42 1.00 3.09
C ILE A 107 -11.73 1.65 1.90
N ALA A 108 -10.40 1.77 1.92
CA ALA A 108 -9.63 2.38 0.83
C ALA A 108 -9.86 1.65 -0.50
N PHE A 109 -9.74 0.33 -0.48
CA PHE A 109 -9.94 -0.48 -1.68
C PHE A 109 -11.40 -0.49 -2.14
N GLY A 110 -12.36 -0.33 -1.24
CA GLY A 110 -13.77 -0.12 -1.59
C GLY A 110 -13.97 1.09 -2.49
N GLY A 111 -13.36 2.22 -2.13
CA GLY A 111 -13.37 3.43 -2.96
C GLY A 111 -12.73 3.22 -4.33
N ILE A 112 -11.57 2.54 -4.36
CA ILE A 112 -10.89 2.32 -5.63
C ILE A 112 -11.66 1.30 -6.49
N TYR A 113 -12.29 0.24 -5.93
CA TYR A 113 -13.11 -0.72 -6.69
C TYR A 113 -14.22 -0.02 -7.48
N ILE A 114 -14.98 0.85 -6.82
CA ILE A 114 -16.09 1.56 -7.51
C ILE A 114 -15.57 2.56 -8.54
N PHE A 115 -14.41 3.19 -8.29
CA PHE A 115 -13.77 4.06 -9.26
C PHE A 115 -13.36 3.29 -10.53
N VAL A 116 -12.72 2.13 -10.38
CA VAL A 116 -12.31 1.29 -11.52
C VAL A 116 -13.52 0.78 -12.30
N GLY A 117 -14.58 0.36 -11.61
CA GLY A 117 -15.85 -0.02 -12.25
C GLY A 117 -16.42 1.12 -13.11
N SER A 118 -16.46 2.33 -12.55
CA SER A 118 -16.88 3.53 -13.27
C SER A 118 -15.94 3.86 -14.44
N TYR A 119 -14.63 3.77 -14.24
CA TYR A 119 -13.64 4.02 -15.28
C TYR A 119 -13.77 3.06 -16.47
N ILE A 120 -14.01 1.76 -16.20
CA ILE A 120 -14.25 0.76 -17.25
C ILE A 120 -15.54 1.08 -18.02
N VAL A 121 -16.61 1.44 -17.31
CA VAL A 121 -17.88 1.81 -17.95
C VAL A 121 -17.71 3.00 -18.88
N GLN A 122 -16.98 4.03 -18.45
CA GLN A 122 -16.79 5.26 -19.22
C GLN A 122 -15.80 5.11 -20.39
N ASN A 123 -14.66 4.45 -20.16
CA ASN A 123 -13.54 4.47 -21.10
C ASN A 123 -13.39 3.19 -21.94
N VAL A 124 -14.02 2.08 -21.53
CA VAL A 124 -13.94 0.80 -22.24
C VAL A 124 -15.29 0.44 -22.87
N LEU A 125 -16.40 0.62 -22.13
CA LEU A 125 -17.73 0.25 -22.57
C LEU A 125 -18.47 1.38 -23.32
N GLY A 126 -17.87 2.57 -23.46
CA GLY A 126 -18.46 3.72 -24.14
C GLY A 126 -19.60 4.39 -23.38
N ASN A 127 -19.60 4.28 -22.06
CA ASN A 127 -20.55 4.92 -21.15
C ASN A 127 -22.04 4.60 -21.47
N PRO A 128 -22.43 3.33 -21.50
CA PRO A 128 -23.83 2.96 -21.73
C PRO A 128 -24.70 3.46 -20.56
N HIS A 129 -25.81 4.12 -20.87
CA HIS A 129 -26.78 4.61 -19.88
C HIS A 129 -27.66 3.46 -19.35
N ILE A 130 -27.04 2.46 -18.73
CA ILE A 130 -27.70 1.30 -18.12
C ILE A 130 -27.64 1.44 -16.61
N TRP A 131 -28.80 1.45 -15.96
CA TRP A 131 -28.86 1.51 -14.51
C TRP A 131 -28.15 0.32 -13.87
N GLY A 132 -27.31 0.58 -12.84
CA GLY A 132 -26.59 -0.46 -12.12
C GLY A 132 -25.36 -1.04 -12.85
N ILE A 133 -25.04 -0.61 -14.07
CA ILE A 133 -23.90 -1.17 -14.84
C ILE A 133 -22.56 -0.98 -14.12
N THR A 134 -22.33 0.16 -13.48
CA THR A 134 -21.11 0.43 -12.72
C THR A 134 -20.95 -0.56 -11.57
N GLN A 135 -22.02 -0.85 -10.85
CA GLN A 135 -22.03 -1.80 -9.72
C GLN A 135 -21.74 -3.22 -10.22
N ILE A 136 -22.39 -3.64 -11.30
CA ILE A 136 -22.18 -4.97 -11.93
C ILE A 136 -20.72 -5.09 -12.37
N VAL A 137 -20.18 -4.12 -13.10
CA VAL A 137 -18.79 -4.12 -13.55
C VAL A 137 -17.82 -4.14 -12.37
N THR A 138 -18.12 -3.41 -11.29
CA THR A 138 -17.31 -3.42 -10.05
C THR A 138 -17.26 -4.82 -9.43
N ILE A 139 -18.41 -5.51 -9.34
CA ILE A 139 -18.49 -6.87 -8.78
C ILE A 139 -17.72 -7.86 -9.67
N LEU A 140 -17.92 -7.81 -10.99
CA LEU A 140 -17.22 -8.68 -11.94
C LEU A 140 -15.70 -8.44 -11.92
N TYR A 141 -15.29 -7.18 -11.86
CA TYR A 141 -13.88 -6.81 -11.71
C TYR A 141 -13.28 -7.35 -10.40
N GLY A 142 -14.00 -7.22 -9.28
CA GLY A 142 -13.56 -7.79 -8.00
C GLY A 142 -13.40 -9.31 -8.05
N ALA A 143 -14.32 -10.02 -8.69
CA ALA A 143 -14.21 -11.47 -8.93
C ALA A 143 -12.98 -11.81 -9.79
N LEU A 144 -12.70 -11.01 -10.81
CA LEU A 144 -11.52 -11.16 -11.68
C LEU A 144 -10.21 -11.03 -10.90
N VAL A 145 -10.09 -10.03 -10.03
CA VAL A 145 -8.83 -9.78 -9.27
C VAL A 145 -8.62 -10.72 -8.09
N VAL A 146 -9.67 -11.27 -7.48
CA VAL A 146 -9.52 -12.23 -6.38
C VAL A 146 -9.14 -13.63 -6.89
N ALA A 147 -9.55 -13.99 -8.10
CA ALA A 147 -9.31 -15.31 -8.67
C ALA A 147 -7.83 -15.72 -8.69
N PRO A 148 -6.87 -14.91 -9.19
CA PRO A 148 -5.44 -15.24 -9.16
C PRO A 148 -4.89 -15.51 -7.75
N VAL A 149 -5.41 -14.79 -6.75
CA VAL A 149 -4.97 -14.92 -5.35
C VAL A 149 -5.42 -16.24 -4.75
N ILE A 150 -6.66 -16.68 -5.10
CA ILE A 150 -7.23 -17.95 -4.64
C ILE A 150 -6.55 -19.14 -5.33
N VAL A 151 -6.31 -19.04 -6.65
CA VAL A 151 -5.74 -20.13 -7.47
C VAL A 151 -4.30 -20.48 -7.05
N GLY A 152 -3.51 -19.52 -6.55
CA GLY A 152 -2.21 -19.82 -6.00
C GLY A 152 -1.24 -18.64 -5.97
N LEU A 153 -0.36 -18.63 -4.96
CA LEU A 153 0.59 -17.53 -4.78
C LEU A 153 1.44 -17.27 -6.03
N LYS A 154 2.04 -18.32 -6.60
CA LYS A 154 2.88 -18.17 -7.80
C LYS A 154 2.12 -17.62 -8.99
N PHE A 155 0.86 -18.02 -9.14
CA PHE A 155 0.02 -17.53 -10.23
C PHE A 155 -0.36 -16.06 -9.98
N GLY A 156 -0.80 -15.70 -8.77
CA GLY A 156 -1.09 -14.31 -8.40
C GLY A 156 0.11 -13.39 -8.59
N VAL A 157 1.30 -13.80 -8.11
CA VAL A 157 2.54 -13.03 -8.30
C VAL A 157 2.90 -12.92 -9.79
N ARG A 158 2.71 -13.98 -10.60
CA ARG A 158 2.97 -13.92 -12.05
C ARG A 158 2.04 -12.91 -12.75
N VAL A 159 0.75 -12.92 -12.42
CA VAL A 159 -0.20 -11.93 -12.94
C VAL A 159 0.24 -10.53 -12.57
N THR A 160 0.56 -10.31 -11.30
CA THR A 160 1.09 -9.02 -10.80
C THR A 160 2.33 -8.58 -11.58
N VAL A 161 3.29 -9.47 -11.80
CA VAL A 161 4.53 -9.15 -12.53
C VAL A 161 4.24 -8.75 -13.98
N VAL A 162 3.42 -9.51 -14.69
CA VAL A 162 3.11 -9.23 -16.11
C VAL A 162 2.45 -7.86 -16.25
N LEU A 163 1.46 -7.57 -15.42
CA LEU A 163 0.73 -6.30 -15.46
C LEU A 163 1.63 -5.13 -15.04
N TYR A 164 2.42 -5.29 -13.96
CA TYR A 164 3.35 -4.26 -13.51
C TYR A 164 4.45 -3.96 -14.54
N VAL A 165 5.05 -4.98 -15.13
CA VAL A 165 6.08 -4.79 -16.17
C VAL A 165 5.50 -4.10 -17.40
N PHE A 166 4.28 -4.45 -17.81
CA PHE A 166 3.58 -3.81 -18.92
C PHE A 166 3.40 -2.31 -18.64
N GLU A 167 2.85 -1.93 -17.47
CA GLU A 167 2.64 -0.52 -17.14
C GLU A 167 3.94 0.27 -17.05
N VAL A 168 4.97 -0.29 -16.41
CA VAL A 168 6.26 0.40 -16.23
C VAL A 168 6.99 0.60 -17.54
N ILE A 169 7.00 -0.39 -18.43
CA ILE A 169 7.61 -0.25 -19.77
C ILE A 169 6.96 0.89 -20.53
N LEU A 170 5.64 0.96 -20.56
CA LEU A 170 4.94 2.01 -21.32
C LEU A 170 5.08 3.39 -20.66
N LEU A 171 5.04 3.45 -19.33
CA LEU A 171 5.25 4.68 -18.58
C LEU A 171 6.66 5.23 -18.78
N LEU A 172 7.67 4.36 -18.73
CA LEU A 172 9.07 4.75 -19.00
C LEU A 172 9.27 5.13 -20.45
N ALA A 173 8.70 4.38 -21.41
CA ALA A 173 8.77 4.71 -22.84
C ALA A 173 8.20 6.10 -23.11
N LEU A 174 7.03 6.44 -22.53
CA LEU A 174 6.45 7.76 -22.63
C LEU A 174 7.37 8.82 -22.01
N SER A 175 7.78 8.60 -20.76
CA SER A 175 8.62 9.56 -20.02
C SER A 175 9.95 9.84 -20.72
N ILE A 176 10.65 8.80 -21.14
CA ILE A 176 11.93 8.92 -21.85
C ILE A 176 11.74 9.63 -23.20
N THR A 177 10.69 9.29 -23.95
CA THR A 177 10.41 9.94 -25.24
C THR A 177 10.18 11.44 -25.08
N ILE A 178 9.41 11.85 -24.05
CA ILE A 178 9.18 13.28 -23.75
C ILE A 178 10.51 13.96 -23.40
N LEU A 179 11.31 13.37 -22.52
CA LEU A 179 12.56 13.97 -22.06
C LEU A 179 13.60 14.07 -23.19
N VAL A 180 13.73 13.05 -24.04
CA VAL A 180 14.64 13.06 -25.20
C VAL A 180 14.23 14.11 -26.22
N ARG A 181 12.93 14.34 -26.43
CA ARG A 181 12.42 15.38 -27.32
C ARG A 181 12.42 16.78 -26.69
N GLY A 182 12.70 16.89 -25.38
CA GLY A 182 12.76 18.15 -24.65
C GLY A 182 11.41 18.78 -24.33
N GLY A 183 10.28 18.09 -24.57
CA GLY A 183 8.93 18.62 -24.32
C GLY A 183 8.66 19.93 -25.05
N HIS A 184 7.85 20.83 -24.44
CA HIS A 184 7.53 22.14 -25.03
C HIS A 184 8.61 23.20 -24.81
N SER A 185 9.39 23.13 -23.72
CA SER A 185 10.29 24.23 -23.31
C SER A 185 11.75 23.80 -23.13
N GLY A 186 12.08 22.57 -23.49
CA GLY A 186 13.39 21.98 -23.19
C GLY A 186 13.48 21.45 -21.77
N LEU A 187 14.59 20.80 -21.44
CA LEU A 187 14.88 20.32 -20.10
C LEU A 187 15.20 21.50 -19.18
N SER A 188 14.65 21.50 -17.96
CA SER A 188 14.84 22.54 -16.97
C SER A 188 15.07 21.95 -15.59
N SER A 189 15.90 22.59 -14.77
CA SER A 189 16.06 22.25 -13.36
C SER A 189 15.01 22.90 -12.46
N ALA A 190 14.19 23.82 -12.98
CA ALA A 190 13.16 24.53 -12.21
C ALA A 190 12.17 23.60 -11.47
N PRO A 191 11.76 22.42 -12.00
CA PRO A 191 10.91 21.48 -11.26
C PRO A 191 11.55 20.89 -10.00
N PHE A 192 12.85 21.06 -9.82
CA PHE A 192 13.59 20.63 -8.63
C PHE A 192 13.92 21.78 -7.68
N THR A 193 13.34 22.96 -7.87
CA THR A 193 13.45 24.08 -6.93
C THR A 193 12.22 24.11 -6.01
N TRP A 194 12.41 24.63 -4.79
CA TRP A 194 11.33 24.79 -3.84
C TRP A 194 10.29 25.79 -4.38
N PRO A 195 8.97 25.43 -4.37
CA PRO A 195 7.95 26.33 -4.89
C PRO A 195 7.83 27.58 -4.02
N GLY A 196 8.12 28.75 -4.61
CA GLY A 196 7.98 30.04 -3.94
C GLY A 196 6.53 30.42 -3.72
N GLY A 197 6.15 30.77 -2.46
CA GLY A 197 4.86 31.40 -2.17
C GLY A 197 3.62 30.50 -2.22
N SER A 198 3.76 29.21 -2.47
CA SER A 198 2.63 28.27 -2.48
C SER A 198 2.20 27.91 -1.06
N LYS A 199 0.94 28.23 -0.71
CA LYS A 199 0.34 27.90 0.58
C LYS A 199 0.06 26.40 0.75
N ASP A 200 0.03 25.64 -0.35
CA ASP A 200 -0.50 24.27 -0.39
C ASP A 200 0.55 23.20 -0.63
N VAL A 201 1.84 23.54 -0.54
CA VAL A 201 2.96 22.57 -0.69
C VAL A 201 2.84 21.39 0.27
N LEU A 202 2.40 21.62 1.50
CA LEU A 202 2.21 20.56 2.48
C LEU A 202 1.11 19.58 2.06
N LEU A 203 0.05 20.06 1.40
CA LEU A 203 -1.00 19.19 0.87
C LEU A 203 -0.50 18.39 -0.34
N ALA A 204 0.28 19.01 -1.23
CA ALA A 204 0.94 18.29 -2.31
C ALA A 204 1.90 17.21 -1.78
N PHE A 205 2.63 17.52 -0.70
CA PHE A 205 3.49 16.55 -0.02
C PHE A 205 2.68 15.41 0.60
N SER A 206 1.51 15.69 1.21
CA SER A 206 0.61 14.65 1.72
C SER A 206 0.22 13.67 0.62
N LEU A 207 -0.21 14.17 -0.54
CA LEU A 207 -0.57 13.32 -1.70
C LEU A 207 0.61 12.46 -2.17
N ALA A 208 1.82 13.03 -2.21
CA ALA A 208 3.01 12.29 -2.58
C ALA A 208 3.36 11.19 -1.56
N VAL A 209 3.26 11.46 -0.26
CA VAL A 209 3.47 10.46 0.80
C VAL A 209 2.46 9.31 0.67
N LEU A 210 1.18 9.64 0.46
CA LEU A 210 0.10 8.66 0.29
C LEU A 210 0.30 7.78 -0.94
N ALA A 211 0.90 8.32 -2.02
CA ALA A 211 1.19 7.58 -3.24
C ALA A 211 2.21 6.43 -3.04
N PHE A 212 2.98 6.43 -1.96
CA PHE A 212 3.87 5.33 -1.61
C PHE A 212 3.20 4.20 -0.83
N GLY A 213 1.94 4.34 -0.39
CA GLY A 213 1.24 3.28 0.36
C GLY A 213 1.23 1.96 -0.40
N GLY A 214 1.51 0.85 0.30
CA GLY A 214 1.58 -0.49 -0.29
C GLY A 214 2.99 -1.08 -0.41
N PHE A 215 4.06 -0.31 -0.20
CA PHE A 215 5.44 -0.81 -0.25
C PHE A 215 5.70 -1.96 0.73
N GLU A 216 4.94 -2.05 1.81
CA GLU A 216 5.03 -3.08 2.84
C GLU A 216 4.49 -4.45 2.39
N ALA A 217 3.89 -4.59 1.20
CA ALA A 217 3.27 -5.83 0.73
C ALA A 217 4.22 -7.03 0.65
N ALA A 218 5.53 -6.78 0.64
CA ALA A 218 6.53 -7.82 0.73
C ALA A 218 6.61 -8.46 2.13
N ALA A 219 6.30 -7.72 3.20
CA ALA A 219 6.52 -8.17 4.57
C ALA A 219 5.64 -9.37 4.99
N PRO A 220 4.33 -9.41 4.70
CA PRO A 220 3.49 -10.57 5.00
C PRO A 220 3.81 -11.84 4.21
N LEU A 221 4.64 -11.74 3.16
CA LEU A 221 5.09 -12.88 2.35
C LEU A 221 6.35 -13.54 2.92
N ALA A 222 6.81 -13.14 4.09
CA ALA A 222 8.04 -13.61 4.69
C ALA A 222 8.09 -15.15 4.87
N GLU A 223 6.99 -15.80 5.30
CA GLU A 223 6.92 -17.25 5.48
C GLU A 223 7.03 -18.04 4.16
N GLU A 224 6.62 -17.44 3.04
CA GLU A 224 6.66 -18.04 1.71
C GLU A 224 7.93 -17.65 0.93
N THR A 225 8.81 -16.80 1.49
CA THR A 225 10.02 -16.26 0.87
C THR A 225 11.26 -17.07 1.19
N ARG A 226 12.14 -17.26 0.19
CA ARG A 226 13.50 -17.81 0.38
C ARG A 226 14.38 -16.76 1.04
N HIS A 227 15.14 -17.16 2.07
CA HIS A 227 16.01 -16.25 2.84
C HIS A 227 15.27 -14.96 3.27
N PRO A 228 14.15 -15.07 4.03
CA PRO A 228 13.25 -13.95 4.30
C PRO A 228 13.95 -12.80 5.04
N ARG A 229 14.90 -13.09 5.94
CA ARG A 229 15.66 -12.07 6.69
C ARG A 229 16.51 -11.15 5.81
N ARG A 230 16.82 -11.57 4.57
CA ARG A 230 17.56 -10.78 3.59
C ARG A 230 16.62 -10.21 2.52
N ASN A 231 15.80 -11.07 1.94
CA ASN A 231 15.00 -10.71 0.75
C ASN A 231 13.85 -9.78 1.07
N VAL A 232 13.18 -9.94 2.22
CA VAL A 232 12.04 -9.08 2.60
C VAL A 232 12.49 -7.63 2.91
N PRO A 233 13.53 -7.39 3.73
CA PRO A 233 14.08 -6.04 3.91
C PRO A 233 14.46 -5.35 2.60
N ILE A 234 15.16 -6.05 1.70
CA ILE A 234 15.53 -5.51 0.38
C ILE A 234 14.29 -5.21 -0.44
N ALA A 235 13.27 -6.06 -0.40
CA ALA A 235 12.03 -5.87 -1.15
C ALA A 235 11.25 -4.65 -0.66
N VAL A 236 11.10 -4.47 0.65
CA VAL A 236 10.40 -3.33 1.26
C VAL A 236 11.08 -2.00 0.91
N LEU A 237 12.41 -1.91 1.09
CA LEU A 237 13.17 -0.72 0.73
C LEU A 237 13.20 -0.49 -0.78
N GLY A 238 13.41 -1.54 -1.56
CA GLY A 238 13.45 -1.49 -3.01
C GLY A 238 12.13 -1.03 -3.61
N ALA A 239 10.99 -1.41 -3.03
CA ALA A 239 9.69 -0.95 -3.47
C ALA A 239 9.57 0.58 -3.39
N VAL A 240 10.00 1.21 -2.29
CA VAL A 240 9.97 2.68 -2.15
C VAL A 240 10.94 3.36 -3.11
N VAL A 241 12.19 2.88 -3.19
CA VAL A 241 13.21 3.52 -4.03
C VAL A 241 12.86 3.43 -5.52
N ILE A 242 12.47 2.25 -6.01
CA ILE A 242 12.14 2.05 -7.43
C ILE A 242 10.88 2.84 -7.79
N SER A 243 9.82 2.78 -6.97
CA SER A 243 8.60 3.55 -7.21
C SER A 243 8.86 5.06 -7.15
N GLY A 244 9.70 5.51 -6.21
CA GLY A 244 10.08 6.92 -6.11
C GLY A 244 10.84 7.43 -7.35
N ILE A 245 11.76 6.63 -7.88
CA ILE A 245 12.43 6.95 -9.16
C ILE A 245 11.41 7.07 -10.30
N ILE A 246 10.44 6.15 -10.37
CA ILE A 246 9.39 6.20 -11.40
C ILE A 246 8.51 7.45 -11.20
N TYR A 247 8.16 7.81 -9.98
CA TYR A 247 7.36 9.01 -9.67
C TYR A 247 8.09 10.29 -10.05
N VAL A 248 9.37 10.42 -9.69
CA VAL A 248 10.19 11.59 -10.03
C VAL A 248 10.34 11.70 -11.54
N LEU A 249 10.67 10.60 -12.22
CA LEU A 249 10.85 10.59 -13.68
C LEU A 249 9.54 10.88 -14.42
N GLY A 250 8.45 10.23 -14.05
CA GLY A 250 7.14 10.39 -14.69
C GLY A 250 6.55 11.79 -14.50
N SER A 251 6.62 12.33 -13.28
CA SER A 251 6.16 13.69 -12.99
C SER A 251 7.04 14.75 -13.68
N TYR A 252 8.36 14.55 -13.73
CA TYR A 252 9.28 15.42 -14.44
C TYR A 252 9.03 15.42 -15.95
N ALA A 253 8.83 14.26 -16.54
CA ALA A 253 8.47 14.13 -17.94
C ALA A 253 7.15 14.86 -18.25
N LEU A 254 6.13 14.70 -17.38
CA LEU A 254 4.83 15.34 -17.57
C LEU A 254 4.93 16.88 -17.48
N VAL A 255 5.64 17.41 -16.48
CA VAL A 255 5.88 18.86 -16.36
C VAL A 255 6.67 19.38 -17.57
N THR A 256 7.64 18.62 -18.05
CA THR A 256 8.43 18.98 -19.26
C THR A 256 7.55 18.94 -20.51
N ALA A 257 6.63 17.98 -20.63
CA ALA A 257 5.70 17.87 -21.77
C ALA A 257 4.82 19.11 -21.93
N PHE A 258 4.29 19.63 -20.82
CA PHE A 258 3.46 20.85 -20.82
C PHE A 258 4.31 22.13 -20.82
N GLY A 259 5.55 22.05 -20.32
CA GLY A 259 6.44 23.19 -20.09
C GLY A 259 6.25 23.82 -18.70
N VAL A 260 7.37 24.19 -18.07
CA VAL A 260 7.39 24.71 -16.68
C VAL A 260 6.48 25.93 -16.48
N GLY A 261 6.40 26.82 -17.47
CA GLY A 261 5.53 28.00 -17.45
C GLY A 261 4.04 27.72 -17.62
N HIS A 262 3.66 26.49 -17.96
CA HIS A 262 2.28 26.08 -18.26
C HIS A 262 1.71 25.12 -17.22
N ALA A 263 2.17 25.20 -15.98
CA ALA A 263 1.69 24.36 -14.87
C ALA A 263 0.15 24.42 -14.68
N ALA A 264 -0.47 25.59 -14.90
CA ALA A 264 -1.91 25.75 -14.84
C ALA A 264 -2.66 24.95 -15.92
N ALA A 265 -2.12 24.87 -17.14
CA ALA A 265 -2.70 24.07 -18.21
C ALA A 265 -2.60 22.56 -17.89
N LEU A 266 -1.48 22.10 -17.33
CA LEU A 266 -1.33 20.72 -16.87
C LEU A 266 -2.32 20.40 -15.76
N ALA A 267 -2.48 21.28 -14.77
CA ALA A 267 -3.39 21.09 -13.65
C ALA A 267 -4.88 21.05 -14.07
N ALA A 268 -5.23 21.78 -15.13
CA ALA A 268 -6.59 21.84 -15.67
C ALA A 268 -6.92 20.69 -16.64
N ASP A 269 -5.92 19.94 -17.11
CA ASP A 269 -6.13 18.84 -18.06
C ASP A 269 -6.70 17.62 -17.33
N PRO A 270 -7.87 17.10 -17.71
CA PRO A 270 -8.49 15.94 -17.06
C PRO A 270 -7.73 14.63 -17.30
N ASN A 271 -6.88 14.59 -18.33
CA ASN A 271 -6.08 13.39 -18.66
C ASN A 271 -4.68 13.75 -19.21
N PRO A 272 -3.83 14.38 -18.38
CA PRO A 272 -2.59 14.99 -18.84
C PRO A 272 -1.60 13.97 -19.44
N PHE A 273 -1.60 12.71 -18.96
CA PHE A 273 -0.77 11.66 -19.54
C PHE A 273 -1.22 11.28 -20.97
N HIS A 274 -2.52 11.28 -21.25
CA HIS A 274 -3.03 11.01 -22.58
C HIS A 274 -2.69 12.15 -23.54
N THR A 275 -2.83 13.40 -23.10
CA THR A 275 -2.46 14.60 -23.86
C THR A 275 -0.98 14.59 -24.19
N ALA A 276 -0.12 14.32 -23.20
CA ALA A 276 1.32 14.20 -23.42
C ALA A 276 1.68 13.04 -24.35
N ALA A 277 1.00 11.88 -24.21
CA ALA A 277 1.23 10.75 -25.11
C ALA A 277 0.87 11.08 -26.56
N LYS A 278 -0.27 11.74 -26.81
CA LYS A 278 -0.64 12.19 -28.17
C LYS A 278 0.40 13.12 -28.78
N ALA A 279 0.94 14.03 -28.00
CA ALA A 279 1.90 15.02 -28.48
C ALA A 279 3.30 14.43 -28.73
N PHE A 280 3.78 13.55 -27.88
CA PHE A 280 5.18 13.12 -27.87
C PHE A 280 5.39 11.64 -28.20
N ALA A 281 4.42 10.77 -27.95
CA ALA A 281 4.52 9.32 -28.11
C ALA A 281 3.18 8.74 -28.57
N ALA A 282 2.73 9.13 -29.76
CA ALA A 282 1.41 8.78 -30.30
C ALA A 282 1.12 7.26 -30.27
N PHE A 283 2.16 6.40 -30.36
CA PHE A 283 2.02 4.96 -30.25
C PHE A 283 1.61 4.47 -28.85
N VAL A 284 1.87 5.25 -27.78
CA VAL A 284 1.46 4.95 -26.41
C VAL A 284 0.04 5.45 -26.13
N ALA A 285 -0.41 6.50 -26.79
CA ALA A 285 -1.70 7.14 -26.49
C ALA A 285 -2.90 6.17 -26.43
N PRO A 286 -3.11 5.22 -27.37
CA PRO A 286 -4.21 4.27 -27.30
C PRO A 286 -4.06 3.25 -26.17
N LEU A 287 -2.86 3.13 -25.59
CA LEU A 287 -2.56 2.19 -24.52
C LEU A 287 -2.70 2.79 -23.12
N ILE A 288 -2.88 4.11 -22.99
CA ILE A 288 -2.95 4.80 -21.67
C ILE A 288 -4.04 4.22 -20.77
N THR A 289 -5.22 3.95 -21.30
CA THR A 289 -6.31 3.29 -20.55
C THR A 289 -5.89 1.91 -20.02
N TRP A 290 -5.16 1.14 -20.83
CA TRP A 290 -4.69 -0.20 -20.44
C TRP A 290 -3.52 -0.13 -19.47
N VAL A 291 -2.66 0.88 -19.56
CA VAL A 291 -1.61 1.17 -18.56
C VAL A 291 -2.25 1.45 -17.20
N PHE A 292 -3.28 2.29 -17.17
CA PHE A 292 -4.04 2.57 -15.95
C PHE A 292 -4.68 1.30 -15.39
N LEU A 293 -5.42 0.54 -16.21
CA LEU A 293 -6.10 -0.69 -15.77
C LEU A 293 -5.12 -1.77 -15.33
N SER A 294 -3.95 -1.90 -15.97
CA SER A 294 -2.91 -2.84 -15.53
C SER A 294 -2.33 -2.44 -14.18
N SER A 295 -2.11 -1.15 -13.94
CA SER A 295 -1.61 -0.61 -12.68
C SER A 295 -2.55 -0.93 -11.52
N VAL A 296 -3.82 -0.56 -11.65
CA VAL A 296 -4.80 -0.83 -10.59
C VAL A 296 -5.02 -2.33 -10.39
N THR A 297 -5.05 -3.14 -11.46
CA THR A 297 -5.26 -4.59 -11.36
C THR A 297 -4.07 -5.28 -10.67
N SER A 298 -2.83 -4.91 -11.03
CA SER A 298 -1.62 -5.44 -10.38
C SER A 298 -1.59 -5.08 -8.89
N SER A 299 -1.96 -3.85 -8.55
CA SER A 299 -2.08 -3.37 -7.18
C SER A 299 -3.12 -4.16 -6.38
N TYR A 300 -4.29 -4.44 -6.95
CA TYR A 300 -5.34 -5.20 -6.28
C TYR A 300 -4.95 -6.64 -6.01
N VAL A 301 -4.34 -7.32 -6.99
CA VAL A 301 -3.85 -8.69 -6.79
C VAL A 301 -2.77 -8.71 -5.71
N ALA A 302 -1.87 -7.73 -5.69
CA ALA A 302 -0.83 -7.61 -4.67
C ALA A 302 -1.43 -7.31 -3.28
N ALA A 303 -2.33 -6.32 -3.16
CA ALA A 303 -2.99 -5.95 -1.91
C ALA A 303 -3.81 -7.11 -1.33
N ASN A 304 -4.56 -7.81 -2.17
CA ASN A 304 -5.32 -8.98 -1.74
C ASN A 304 -4.39 -10.12 -1.30
N THR A 305 -3.28 -10.32 -2.02
CA THR A 305 -2.27 -11.30 -1.66
C THR A 305 -1.68 -11.02 -0.28
N GLN A 306 -1.26 -9.78 0.01
CA GLN A 306 -0.68 -9.42 1.31
C GLN A 306 -1.74 -9.41 2.44
N THR A 307 -2.89 -8.75 2.24
CA THR A 307 -3.90 -8.57 3.28
C THR A 307 -4.51 -9.91 3.71
N SER A 308 -4.71 -10.82 2.76
CA SER A 308 -5.15 -12.18 3.10
C SER A 308 -4.17 -12.92 4.01
N ARG A 309 -2.84 -12.70 3.90
CA ARG A 309 -1.84 -13.29 4.81
C ARG A 309 -1.88 -12.65 6.18
N VAL A 310 -2.07 -11.34 6.27
CA VAL A 310 -2.24 -10.63 7.55
C VAL A 310 -3.50 -11.11 8.28
N ILE A 311 -4.63 -11.24 7.56
CA ILE A 311 -5.88 -11.76 8.10
C ILE A 311 -5.69 -13.22 8.55
N PHE A 312 -5.09 -14.06 7.72
CA PHE A 312 -4.77 -15.45 8.02
C PHE A 312 -3.88 -15.59 9.27
N ALA A 313 -2.79 -14.83 9.34
CA ALA A 313 -1.86 -14.89 10.46
C ALA A 313 -2.52 -14.44 11.77
N GLY A 314 -3.33 -13.38 11.74
CA GLY A 314 -4.08 -12.95 12.91
C GLY A 314 -5.13 -13.96 13.36
N ALA A 315 -5.81 -14.65 12.43
CA ALA A 315 -6.75 -15.74 12.76
C ALA A 315 -6.03 -16.95 13.37
N ARG A 316 -4.87 -17.32 12.83
CA ARG A 316 -3.98 -18.35 13.38
C ARG A 316 -3.52 -17.99 14.80
N GLY A 317 -3.23 -16.71 15.03
CA GLY A 317 -2.92 -16.17 16.36
C GLY A 317 -4.13 -16.05 17.32
N GLY A 318 -5.33 -16.41 16.86
CA GLY A 318 -6.56 -16.31 17.65
C GLY A 318 -7.10 -14.89 17.81
N LEU A 319 -6.52 -13.90 17.09
CA LEU A 319 -6.92 -12.49 17.21
C LEU A 319 -8.30 -12.20 16.62
N TRP A 320 -8.78 -13.03 15.68
CA TRP A 320 -10.14 -13.04 15.13
C TRP A 320 -10.63 -14.46 14.85
N THR A 321 -11.73 -14.60 14.12
CA THR A 321 -12.37 -15.91 13.92
C THR A 321 -11.41 -16.94 13.31
N HIS A 322 -11.36 -18.12 13.90
CA HIS A 322 -10.50 -19.24 13.48
C HIS A 322 -10.77 -19.69 12.03
N ALA A 323 -11.99 -19.49 11.52
CA ALA A 323 -12.35 -19.84 10.14
C ALA A 323 -11.45 -19.16 9.09
N LEU A 324 -10.95 -17.93 9.37
CA LEU A 324 -10.06 -17.19 8.49
C LEU A 324 -8.61 -17.70 8.51
N GLY A 325 -8.26 -18.57 9.47
CA GLY A 325 -6.94 -19.21 9.59
C GLY A 325 -6.80 -20.50 8.79
N GLY A 326 -7.80 -20.87 7.98
CA GLY A 326 -7.76 -22.06 7.14
C GLY A 326 -7.07 -21.83 5.79
N VAL A 327 -6.44 -22.88 5.28
CA VAL A 327 -5.79 -22.92 3.95
C VAL A 327 -6.60 -23.86 3.03
N SER A 328 -6.85 -23.43 1.79
CA SER A 328 -7.54 -24.24 0.79
C SER A 328 -6.78 -25.53 0.51
N ARG A 329 -7.45 -26.69 0.61
CA ARG A 329 -6.84 -28.01 0.33
C ARG A 329 -6.31 -28.15 -1.10
N ARG A 330 -6.95 -27.50 -2.08
CA ARG A 330 -6.61 -27.59 -3.50
C ARG A 330 -5.49 -26.63 -3.89
N PHE A 331 -5.53 -25.39 -3.38
CA PHE A 331 -4.69 -24.29 -3.86
C PHE A 331 -3.61 -23.87 -2.86
N HIS A 332 -3.67 -24.37 -1.62
CA HIS A 332 -2.76 -24.01 -0.53
C HIS A 332 -2.66 -22.49 -0.28
N THR A 333 -3.79 -21.80 -0.42
CA THR A 333 -3.93 -20.35 -0.23
C THR A 333 -4.99 -20.06 0.82
N PRO A 334 -4.90 -18.93 1.55
CA PRO A 334 -5.91 -18.51 2.52
C PRO A 334 -7.13 -17.87 1.81
N ALA A 335 -7.87 -18.69 1.04
CA ALA A 335 -8.94 -18.23 0.17
C ALA A 335 -10.06 -17.49 0.93
N LEU A 336 -10.46 -18.00 2.11
CA LEU A 336 -11.50 -17.34 2.92
C LEU A 336 -11.03 -15.98 3.45
N ALA A 337 -9.75 -15.84 3.83
CA ALA A 337 -9.18 -14.55 4.22
C ALA A 337 -9.13 -13.57 3.05
N ALA A 338 -8.86 -14.06 1.82
CA ALA A 338 -8.89 -13.24 0.61
C ALA A 338 -10.31 -12.71 0.31
N LEU A 339 -11.32 -13.57 0.44
CA LEU A 339 -12.72 -13.17 0.28
C LEU A 339 -13.19 -12.22 1.39
N ALA A 340 -12.72 -12.42 2.65
CA ALA A 340 -13.01 -11.55 3.78
C ALA A 340 -12.43 -10.13 3.63
N PHE A 341 -11.47 -9.96 2.73
CA PHE A 341 -10.97 -8.64 2.33
C PHE A 341 -11.78 -8.07 1.15
N VAL A 342 -11.91 -8.82 0.06
CA VAL A 342 -12.47 -8.31 -1.20
C VAL A 342 -13.98 -8.09 -1.13
N ALA A 343 -14.74 -9.01 -0.54
CA ALA A 343 -16.20 -8.91 -0.53
C ALA A 343 -16.72 -7.65 0.22
N PRO A 344 -16.25 -7.35 1.47
CA PRO A 344 -16.66 -6.12 2.13
C PRO A 344 -16.12 -4.86 1.44
N SER A 345 -14.94 -4.91 0.81
CA SER A 345 -14.45 -3.77 0.01
C SER A 345 -15.38 -3.46 -1.15
N ILE A 346 -15.78 -4.45 -1.93
CA ILE A 346 -16.74 -4.27 -3.02
C ILE A 346 -18.09 -3.76 -2.48
N ALA A 347 -18.57 -4.34 -1.38
CA ALA A 347 -19.85 -3.94 -0.77
C ALA A 347 -19.84 -2.46 -0.36
N ILE A 348 -18.78 -1.98 0.31
CA ILE A 348 -18.62 -0.57 0.69
C ILE A 348 -18.59 0.32 -0.56
N GLY A 349 -17.82 -0.05 -1.59
CA GLY A 349 -17.76 0.70 -2.84
C GLY A 349 -19.12 0.77 -3.55
N VAL A 350 -19.83 -0.33 -3.65
CA VAL A 350 -21.17 -0.37 -4.27
C VAL A 350 -22.18 0.44 -3.45
N ILE A 351 -22.21 0.27 -2.13
CA ILE A 351 -23.13 1.00 -1.24
C ILE A 351 -22.86 2.51 -1.31
N SER A 352 -21.61 2.95 -1.44
CA SER A 352 -21.28 4.37 -1.50
C SER A 352 -21.94 5.11 -2.68
N THR A 353 -22.28 4.39 -3.76
CA THR A 353 -22.99 4.97 -4.92
C THR A 353 -24.42 5.38 -4.64
N ALA A 354 -25.01 4.97 -3.52
CA ALA A 354 -26.31 5.46 -3.06
C ALA A 354 -26.23 6.88 -2.48
N PHE A 355 -25.03 7.36 -2.14
CA PHE A 355 -24.83 8.63 -1.45
C PHE A 355 -24.09 9.67 -2.29
N THR A 356 -23.25 9.23 -3.24
CA THR A 356 -22.45 10.14 -4.07
C THR A 356 -21.98 9.43 -5.36
N ASP A 357 -21.39 10.21 -6.27
CA ASP A 357 -20.80 9.68 -7.50
C ASP A 357 -19.52 8.83 -7.22
N PRO A 358 -19.14 7.90 -8.13
CA PRO A 358 -18.02 7.01 -7.92
C PRO A 358 -16.65 7.68 -7.71
N VAL A 359 -16.42 8.87 -8.30
CA VAL A 359 -15.15 9.60 -8.19
C VAL A 359 -15.03 10.20 -6.80
N THR A 360 -16.07 10.90 -6.35
CA THR A 360 -16.15 11.47 -4.99
C THR A 360 -16.08 10.38 -3.93
N ALA A 361 -16.81 9.26 -4.12
CA ALA A 361 -16.75 8.10 -3.24
C ALA A 361 -15.33 7.55 -3.12
N SER A 362 -14.65 7.41 -4.25
CA SER A 362 -13.26 6.90 -4.29
C SER A 362 -12.29 7.80 -3.53
N GLY A 363 -12.34 9.10 -3.79
CA GLY A 363 -11.49 10.07 -3.11
C GLY A 363 -11.68 10.03 -1.60
N PHE A 364 -12.95 10.07 -1.14
CA PHE A 364 -13.28 10.07 0.28
C PHE A 364 -12.91 8.75 0.99
N LEU A 365 -13.35 7.62 0.45
CA LEU A 365 -13.05 6.30 1.02
C LEU A 365 -11.56 5.99 0.97
N GLY A 366 -10.88 6.38 -0.13
CA GLY A 366 -9.44 6.26 -0.28
C GLY A 366 -8.70 7.01 0.83
N THR A 367 -9.01 8.30 1.02
CA THR A 367 -8.40 9.13 2.07
C THR A 367 -8.70 8.57 3.46
N PHE A 368 -9.95 8.22 3.74
CA PHE A 368 -10.34 7.67 5.04
C PHE A 368 -9.60 6.34 5.33
N GLY A 369 -9.57 5.43 4.38
CA GLY A 369 -8.92 4.14 4.58
C GLY A 369 -7.41 4.23 4.74
N ILE A 370 -6.76 5.13 4.00
CA ILE A 370 -5.30 5.38 4.10
C ILE A 370 -4.91 5.94 5.47
N LEU A 371 -5.75 6.71 6.15
CA LEU A 371 -5.50 7.14 7.53
C LEU A 371 -5.30 5.95 8.47
N GLY A 372 -6.03 4.85 8.26
CA GLY A 372 -5.79 3.59 8.99
C GLY A 372 -4.40 2.99 8.75
N LEU A 373 -3.88 3.09 7.53
CA LEU A 373 -2.52 2.64 7.21
C LEU A 373 -1.46 3.55 7.82
N ILE A 374 -1.67 4.86 7.79
CA ILE A 374 -0.75 5.83 8.40
C ILE A 374 -0.62 5.56 9.91
N ILE A 375 -1.73 5.24 10.59
CA ILE A 375 -1.70 4.86 12.01
C ILE A 375 -0.80 3.63 12.21
N MET A 376 -0.91 2.62 11.36
CA MET A 376 -0.05 1.43 11.40
C MET A 376 1.42 1.80 11.21
N TYR A 377 1.75 2.62 10.21
CA TYR A 377 3.13 3.07 9.96
C TYR A 377 3.69 3.86 11.15
N LEU A 378 2.89 4.76 11.74
CA LEU A 378 3.31 5.51 12.94
C LEU A 378 3.62 4.59 14.11
N VAL A 379 2.70 3.66 14.41
CA VAL A 379 2.90 2.72 15.51
C VAL A 379 4.07 1.79 15.23
N ALA A 380 4.30 1.36 13.98
CA ALA A 380 5.45 0.56 13.60
C ALA A 380 6.78 1.32 13.79
N ASN A 381 6.84 2.61 13.42
CA ASN A 381 8.01 3.44 13.68
C ASN A 381 8.30 3.58 15.19
N VAL A 382 7.27 3.87 15.99
CA VAL A 382 7.41 3.94 17.46
C VAL A 382 7.83 2.57 18.04
N ALA A 383 7.25 1.49 17.54
CA ALA A 383 7.58 0.13 17.95
C ALA A 383 9.07 -0.20 17.74
N LEU A 384 9.68 0.28 16.63
CA LEU A 384 11.11 0.05 16.38
C LEU A 384 11.99 0.74 17.43
N VAL A 385 11.65 1.98 17.80
CA VAL A 385 12.35 2.70 18.87
C VAL A 385 12.26 1.96 20.21
N VAL A 386 11.06 1.48 20.54
CA VAL A 386 10.85 0.69 21.77
C VAL A 386 11.69 -0.61 21.73
N GLU A 387 11.73 -1.29 20.58
CA GLU A 387 12.51 -2.53 20.42
C GLU A 387 14.02 -2.26 20.54
N TRP A 388 14.51 -1.14 19.99
CA TRP A 388 15.89 -0.72 20.17
C TRP A 388 16.27 -0.54 21.64
N VAL A 389 15.38 0.10 22.44
CA VAL A 389 15.60 0.25 23.90
C VAL A 389 15.69 -1.10 24.59
N LYS A 390 14.81 -2.07 24.22
CA LYS A 390 14.85 -3.44 24.74
C LYS A 390 16.15 -4.15 24.38
N PHE A 391 16.61 -4.05 23.13
CA PHE A 391 17.87 -4.63 22.70
C PHE A 391 19.05 -4.05 23.45
N ARG A 392 19.09 -2.73 23.60
CA ARG A 392 20.16 -2.04 24.35
C ARG A 392 20.23 -2.49 25.82
N ARG A 393 19.07 -2.67 26.49
CA ARG A 393 18.99 -3.21 27.85
C ARG A 393 19.51 -4.64 27.96
N ARG A 394 19.45 -5.42 26.88
CA ARG A 394 20.00 -6.80 26.78
C ARG A 394 21.44 -6.84 26.31
N GLY A 395 22.12 -5.70 26.16
CA GLY A 395 23.50 -5.62 25.67
C GLY A 395 23.64 -5.80 24.14
N ILE A 396 22.54 -5.82 23.40
CA ILE A 396 22.55 -5.94 21.93
C ILE A 396 22.62 -4.54 21.32
N HIS A 397 23.72 -4.24 20.64
CA HIS A 397 23.92 -2.94 20.02
C HIS A 397 23.43 -2.96 18.57
N LYS A 398 22.47 -2.10 18.25
CA LYS A 398 21.95 -1.84 16.91
C LYS A 398 22.30 -0.43 16.46
N ASN A 399 22.41 -0.23 15.14
CA ASN A 399 22.79 1.06 14.58
C ASN A 399 21.73 2.13 14.90
N ILE A 400 22.13 3.20 15.59
CA ILE A 400 21.25 4.27 16.04
C ILE A 400 20.56 4.98 14.86
N TRP A 401 21.25 5.14 13.72
CA TRP A 401 20.68 5.78 12.54
C TRP A 401 19.48 5.01 12.01
N LEU A 402 19.59 3.67 11.90
CA LEU A 402 18.54 2.82 11.35
C LEU A 402 17.42 2.51 12.36
N TRP A 403 17.69 2.57 13.67
CA TRP A 403 16.75 2.16 14.71
C TRP A 403 16.14 3.29 15.51
N ILE A 404 16.67 4.51 15.41
CA ILE A 404 16.16 5.72 16.09
C ILE A 404 15.93 6.84 15.09
N VAL A 405 16.95 7.24 14.30
CA VAL A 405 16.84 8.43 13.45
C VAL A 405 15.81 8.19 12.32
N THR A 406 15.90 7.06 11.60
CA THR A 406 14.94 6.79 10.52
C THR A 406 13.50 6.69 11.02
N PRO A 407 13.13 5.96 12.10
CA PRO A 407 11.74 5.94 12.56
C PRO A 407 11.24 7.31 13.04
N VAL A 408 12.10 8.14 13.65
CA VAL A 408 11.73 9.52 14.04
C VAL A 408 11.43 10.36 12.80
N VAL A 409 12.27 10.30 11.78
CA VAL A 409 12.00 10.97 10.48
C VAL A 409 10.69 10.44 9.87
N GLY A 410 10.46 9.12 9.91
CA GLY A 410 9.21 8.51 9.44
C GLY A 410 7.98 9.06 10.17
N VAL A 411 8.02 9.20 11.49
CA VAL A 411 6.92 9.80 12.28
C VAL A 411 6.66 11.25 11.86
N ILE A 412 7.71 12.06 11.71
CA ILE A 412 7.59 13.47 11.30
C ILE A 412 6.94 13.57 9.92
N VAL A 413 7.40 12.76 8.95
CA VAL A 413 6.86 12.74 7.59
C VAL A 413 5.39 12.33 7.57
N LEU A 414 5.02 11.31 8.34
CA LEU A 414 3.65 10.81 8.41
C LEU A 414 2.70 11.73 9.19
N ALA A 415 3.21 12.63 10.02
CA ALA A 415 2.39 13.64 10.68
C ALA A 415 1.82 14.68 9.70
N ILE A 416 2.46 14.89 8.55
CA ILE A 416 2.04 15.89 7.55
C ILE A 416 0.71 15.49 6.90
N PRO A 417 0.52 14.29 6.31
CA PRO A 417 -0.77 13.87 5.78
C PRO A 417 -1.86 13.82 6.85
N ILE A 418 -1.55 13.38 8.07
CA ILE A 418 -2.52 13.41 9.17
C ILE A 418 -3.02 14.84 9.41
N TRP A 419 -2.09 15.80 9.53
CA TRP A 419 -2.46 17.20 9.71
C TRP A 419 -3.25 17.72 8.50
N GLY A 420 -2.82 17.40 7.27
CA GLY A 420 -3.50 17.81 6.05
C GLY A 420 -4.94 17.33 5.97
N ASP A 421 -5.17 16.06 6.28
CA ASP A 421 -6.48 15.41 6.13
C ASP A 421 -7.42 15.68 7.33
N LEU A 422 -6.86 15.91 8.53
CA LEU A 422 -7.67 16.11 9.74
C LEU A 422 -7.81 17.58 10.17
N ARG A 423 -7.23 18.55 9.45
CA ARG A 423 -7.35 19.97 9.77
C ARG A 423 -8.81 20.47 9.65
N PRO A 424 -9.23 21.44 10.49
CA PRO A 424 -10.54 22.07 10.38
C PRO A 424 -10.74 22.79 9.04
N GLY A 425 -12.00 22.92 8.60
CA GLY A 425 -12.35 23.67 7.39
C GLY A 425 -12.27 22.89 6.08
N GLN A 426 -12.14 21.58 6.13
CA GLN A 426 -12.25 20.71 4.96
C GLN A 426 -13.68 20.76 4.39
N PRO A 427 -13.85 20.73 3.04
CA PRO A 427 -15.19 20.66 2.43
C PRO A 427 -15.87 19.32 2.72
N SER A 428 -17.20 19.28 2.64
CA SER A 428 -17.95 18.01 2.67
C SER A 428 -17.56 17.14 1.46
N PRO A 429 -17.38 15.82 1.64
CA PRO A 429 -17.54 15.02 2.86
C PRO A 429 -16.28 14.92 3.75
N TYR A 430 -15.14 15.52 3.37
CA TYR A 430 -13.85 15.38 4.05
C TYR A 430 -13.84 15.97 5.48
N ASN A 431 -14.75 16.90 5.80
CA ASN A 431 -14.94 17.43 7.16
C ASN A 431 -15.36 16.37 8.19
N ALA A 432 -15.81 15.18 7.75
CA ALA A 432 -16.13 14.06 8.62
C ALA A 432 -14.91 13.20 8.99
N LEU A 433 -13.78 13.32 8.27
CA LEU A 433 -12.59 12.49 8.46
C LEU A 433 -12.04 12.44 9.89
N PRO A 434 -11.96 13.58 10.65
CA PRO A 434 -11.50 13.53 12.02
C PRO A 434 -12.34 12.60 12.91
N TRP A 435 -13.66 12.71 12.80
CA TRP A 435 -14.60 11.91 13.60
C TRP A 435 -14.61 10.44 13.20
N LEU A 436 -14.57 10.17 11.89
CA LEU A 436 -14.48 8.80 11.35
C LEU A 436 -13.17 8.13 11.74
N THR A 437 -12.05 8.86 11.72
CA THR A 437 -10.74 8.35 12.14
C THR A 437 -10.74 8.02 13.64
N LEU A 438 -11.31 8.90 14.49
CA LEU A 438 -11.50 8.61 15.90
C LEU A 438 -12.40 7.39 16.10
N GLY A 439 -13.47 7.25 15.32
CA GLY A 439 -14.34 6.08 15.33
C GLY A 439 -13.59 4.80 14.95
N LEU A 440 -12.76 4.85 13.93
CA LEU A 440 -11.93 3.71 13.50
C LEU A 440 -10.93 3.30 14.60
N ILE A 441 -10.29 4.26 15.24
CA ILE A 441 -9.40 4.03 16.40
C ILE A 441 -10.19 3.41 17.56
N ALA A 442 -11.37 3.96 17.87
CA ALA A 442 -12.24 3.44 18.94
C ALA A 442 -12.64 1.99 18.67
N VAL A 443 -13.02 1.65 17.43
CA VAL A 443 -13.35 0.25 17.05
C VAL A 443 -12.17 -0.67 17.32
N GLY A 444 -10.95 -0.30 16.90
CA GLY A 444 -9.76 -1.11 17.14
C GLY A 444 -9.44 -1.29 18.64
N VAL A 445 -9.52 -0.19 19.41
CA VAL A 445 -9.24 -0.22 20.85
C VAL A 445 -10.31 -1.02 21.62
N ILE A 446 -11.60 -0.80 21.31
CA ILE A 446 -12.71 -1.55 21.94
C ILE A 446 -12.58 -3.03 21.61
N TYR A 447 -12.30 -3.40 20.35
CA TYR A 447 -12.09 -4.80 19.99
C TYR A 447 -10.94 -5.43 20.78
N ALA A 448 -9.80 -4.74 20.90
CA ALA A 448 -8.66 -5.24 21.68
C ALA A 448 -9.00 -5.36 23.17
N ALA A 449 -9.78 -4.44 23.74
CA ALA A 449 -10.22 -4.47 25.13
C ALA A 449 -11.20 -5.64 25.38
N VAL A 450 -12.18 -5.82 24.50
CA VAL A 450 -13.14 -6.95 24.57
C VAL A 450 -12.40 -8.28 24.45
N LEU A 451 -11.44 -8.41 23.52
CA LEU A 451 -10.64 -9.63 23.38
C LEU A 451 -9.80 -9.89 24.63
N ALA A 452 -9.22 -8.86 25.23
CA ALA A 452 -8.43 -8.96 26.46
C ALA A 452 -9.27 -9.42 27.66
N PHE A 453 -10.52 -8.97 27.72
CA PHE A 453 -11.45 -9.38 28.79
C PHE A 453 -12.03 -10.79 28.56
N ALA A 454 -12.51 -11.05 27.32
CA ALA A 454 -13.21 -12.30 27.02
C ALA A 454 -12.27 -13.51 26.82
N ARG A 455 -11.04 -13.27 26.33
CA ARG A 455 -10.08 -14.33 25.97
C ARG A 455 -8.63 -13.96 26.32
N PRO A 456 -8.28 -13.74 27.62
CA PRO A 456 -6.93 -13.30 28.01
C PRO A 456 -5.85 -14.30 27.59
N ALA A 457 -6.11 -15.59 27.66
CA ALA A 457 -5.18 -16.64 27.24
C ALA A 457 -4.79 -16.56 25.75
N VAL A 458 -5.64 -16.00 24.89
CA VAL A 458 -5.31 -15.78 23.46
C VAL A 458 -4.22 -14.71 23.35
N LEU A 459 -4.32 -13.62 24.09
CA LEU A 459 -3.34 -12.54 24.05
C LEU A 459 -1.96 -12.98 24.58
N GLU A 460 -1.92 -13.88 25.55
CA GLU A 460 -0.68 -14.46 26.07
C GLU A 460 0.00 -15.40 25.07
N ARG A 461 -0.78 -16.17 24.31
CA ARG A 461 -0.28 -17.15 23.33
C ARG A 461 -0.01 -16.55 21.96
N ALA A 462 -0.66 -15.44 21.62
CA ALA A 462 -0.54 -14.81 20.30
C ALA A 462 0.90 -14.52 19.87
N PRO A 463 1.83 -14.05 20.73
CA PRO A 463 3.23 -13.83 20.32
C PRO A 463 3.90 -15.08 19.72
N ALA A 464 3.67 -16.25 20.32
CA ALA A 464 4.24 -17.51 19.85
C ALA A 464 3.58 -18.01 18.56
N LEU A 465 2.25 -17.80 18.42
CA LEU A 465 1.49 -18.25 17.25
C LEU A 465 1.71 -17.36 16.02
N LEU A 466 1.95 -16.07 16.23
CA LEU A 466 2.23 -15.10 15.15
C LEU A 466 3.62 -15.28 14.53
N GLU A 467 4.57 -15.89 15.23
CA GLU A 467 5.94 -16.08 14.74
C GLU A 467 6.07 -17.14 13.64
N GLY A 468 5.04 -17.91 13.38
CA GLY A 468 5.18 -19.05 12.51
C GLY A 468 6.11 -20.12 13.15
N ASP A 469 6.81 -20.88 12.33
CA ASP A 469 7.68 -21.95 12.84
C ASP A 469 8.91 -21.39 13.57
N GLN A 470 9.09 -21.80 14.82
CA GLN A 470 10.22 -21.42 15.69
C GLN A 470 11.62 -21.72 15.08
N SER A 471 11.69 -22.54 14.02
CA SER A 471 12.96 -22.76 13.28
C SER A 471 13.53 -21.51 12.60
N LEU A 472 12.69 -20.47 12.38
CA LEU A 472 13.14 -19.17 11.91
C LEU A 472 13.53 -18.22 13.06
N ALA A 473 13.10 -18.52 14.29
CA ALA A 473 13.36 -17.72 15.48
C ALA A 473 14.70 -18.06 16.18
N THR A 474 15.33 -19.18 15.84
CA THR A 474 16.67 -19.54 16.35
C THR A 474 17.74 -18.73 15.61
N ASP A 475 17.88 -17.47 16.01
CA ASP A 475 19.00 -16.63 15.59
C ASP A 475 20.22 -16.95 16.48
N PRO A 476 21.36 -17.40 15.91
CA PRO A 476 22.61 -17.51 16.63
C PRO A 476 23.06 -16.20 17.30
N LEU A 477 22.58 -15.03 16.79
CA LEU A 477 22.87 -13.72 17.35
C LEU A 477 22.02 -13.37 18.60
N LEU A 478 20.87 -14.04 18.80
CA LEU A 478 20.04 -13.91 20.00
C LEU A 478 20.39 -14.96 21.06
N THR A 479 21.12 -16.02 20.71
CA THR A 479 21.57 -17.10 21.61
C THR A 479 22.98 -16.91 22.16
N ARG A 480 23.75 -15.94 21.69
CA ARG A 480 25.01 -15.56 22.34
C ARG A 480 24.69 -14.75 23.59
N ARG A 481 24.75 -15.45 24.74
CA ARG A 481 24.80 -14.87 26.08
C ARG A 481 26.12 -14.11 26.27
#